data_d7436d38c835c76feba7603f29b7bd2e
#
_entry.id   d7436d38c835c76feba7603f29b7bd2e
#
_cell.length_a   1.000
_cell.length_b   1.000
_cell.length_c   1.000
_cell.angle_alpha   90.00
_cell.angle_beta   90.00
_cell.angle_gamma   90.00
#
_symmetry.space_group_name_H-M   'P 1'
#
loop_
_entity.id
_entity.type
_entity.pdbx_description
1 polymer ?
#
loop_
_entity_poly.entity_id
_entity_poly.type
_entity_poly.pdbx_seq_one_letter_code
_entity_poly.pdbx_strand_id
1 'polypeptide(L)'
;MNYDHDAIYKAYPNVKSIHDEKGAFAADGSEVTLVQSAIASARNTLNTEAAAVKYRKDRAEDYPSIGDQLDMQYWDKKNGTTTWVDAVDKVKSDNPKP
;
A
#
# COMPACT_ATOMS: atom_id res chain seq x y z
N MET A 1 -20.31 -0.23 19.16
CA MET A 1 -18.87 -0.38 18.97
C MET A 1 -18.60 -0.82 17.54
N ASN A 2 -17.78 -0.08 16.82
CA ASN A 2 -17.46 -0.43 15.45
C ASN A 2 -16.18 -1.29 15.43
N TYR A 3 -16.27 -2.43 14.76
CA TYR A 3 -15.13 -3.30 14.56
C TYR A 3 -14.34 -2.95 13.31
N ASP A 4 -13.04 -3.12 13.35
CA ASP A 4 -12.17 -2.99 12.18
C ASP A 4 -12.27 -4.30 11.36
N HIS A 5 -13.24 -4.36 10.46
CA HIS A 5 -13.58 -5.57 9.72
C HIS A 5 -12.37 -6.13 8.94
N ASP A 6 -11.66 -5.29 8.21
CA ASP A 6 -10.51 -5.73 7.39
C ASP A 6 -9.39 -6.31 8.25
N ALA A 7 -9.07 -5.66 9.37
CA ALA A 7 -8.04 -6.13 10.29
C ALA A 7 -8.46 -7.44 10.96
N ILE A 8 -9.74 -7.58 11.32
CA ILE A 8 -10.27 -8.81 11.92
C ILE A 8 -10.19 -9.98 10.94
N TYR A 9 -10.61 -9.78 9.70
CA TYR A 9 -10.51 -10.83 8.68
C TYR A 9 -9.07 -11.23 8.40
N LYS A 10 -8.13 -10.29 8.45
CA LYS A 10 -6.72 -10.60 8.28
C LYS A 10 -6.13 -11.36 9.47
N ALA A 11 -6.45 -10.94 10.69
CA ALA A 11 -5.96 -11.59 11.92
C ALA A 11 -6.59 -12.95 12.15
N TYR A 12 -7.86 -13.12 11.77
CA TYR A 12 -8.65 -14.32 12.01
C TYR A 12 -9.28 -14.82 10.70
N PRO A 13 -8.54 -15.58 9.88
CA PRO A 13 -9.04 -16.04 8.58
C PRO A 13 -10.27 -16.94 8.68
N ASN A 14 -10.52 -17.54 9.84
CA ASN A 14 -11.70 -18.38 10.08
C ASN A 14 -12.99 -17.58 10.32
N VAL A 15 -12.90 -16.27 10.54
CA VAL A 15 -14.08 -15.42 10.70
C VAL A 15 -14.77 -15.27 9.35
N LYS A 16 -16.08 -15.52 9.31
CA LYS A 16 -16.91 -15.40 8.10
C LYS A 16 -17.94 -14.28 8.19
N SER A 17 -18.28 -13.86 9.41
CA SER A 17 -19.20 -12.73 9.60
C SER A 17 -18.80 -11.92 10.84
N ILE A 18 -19.07 -10.62 10.78
CA ILE A 18 -18.84 -9.70 11.90
C ILE A 18 -20.12 -8.90 12.10
N HIS A 19 -20.58 -8.86 13.35
CA HIS A 19 -21.73 -8.07 13.77
C HIS A 19 -21.25 -7.04 14.80
N ASP A 20 -21.45 -5.77 14.54
CA ASP A 20 -20.89 -4.68 15.35
C ASP A 20 -21.36 -4.73 16.81
N GLU A 21 -22.49 -5.34 17.10
CA GLU A 21 -23.02 -5.49 18.46
C GLU A 21 -22.77 -6.86 19.08
N LYS A 22 -22.52 -7.89 18.27
CA LYS A 22 -22.47 -9.28 18.73
C LYS A 22 -21.08 -9.91 18.64
N GLY A 23 -20.18 -9.35 17.82
CA GLY A 23 -18.83 -9.87 17.64
C GLY A 23 -18.62 -10.59 16.30
N ALA A 24 -17.63 -11.46 16.26
CA ALA A 24 -17.21 -12.18 15.05
C ALA A 24 -17.55 -13.67 15.14
N PHE A 25 -17.92 -14.26 14.01
CA PHE A 25 -18.38 -15.65 13.94
C PHE A 25 -17.72 -16.41 12.79
N ALA A 26 -17.41 -17.68 13.03
CA ALA A 26 -16.93 -18.60 12.01
C ALA A 26 -18.07 -19.10 11.10
N ALA A 27 -17.71 -19.85 10.06
CA ALA A 27 -18.70 -20.38 9.11
C ALA A 27 -19.75 -21.30 9.75
N ASP A 28 -19.40 -21.97 10.84
CA ASP A 28 -20.31 -22.85 11.59
C ASP A 28 -21.19 -22.11 12.61
N GLY A 29 -21.06 -20.78 12.68
CA GLY A 29 -21.81 -19.93 13.60
C GLY A 29 -21.19 -19.80 14.99
N SER A 30 -20.05 -20.44 15.26
CA SER A 30 -19.38 -20.32 16.55
C SER A 30 -18.71 -18.94 16.68
N GLU A 31 -18.73 -18.40 17.89
CA GLU A 31 -18.09 -17.11 18.17
C GLU A 31 -16.57 -17.23 18.16
N VAL A 32 -15.91 -16.28 17.53
CA VAL A 32 -14.44 -16.17 17.51
C VAL A 32 -14.03 -15.09 18.51
N THR A 33 -13.20 -15.46 19.48
CA THR A 33 -12.70 -14.52 20.47
C THR A 33 -11.70 -13.56 19.81
N LEU A 34 -11.95 -12.27 19.93
CA LEU A 34 -11.11 -11.22 19.36
C LEU A 34 -10.12 -10.70 20.40
N VAL A 35 -8.85 -10.61 20.01
CA VAL A 35 -7.79 -10.02 20.84
C VAL A 35 -7.36 -8.70 20.20
N GLN A 36 -7.47 -7.61 20.96
CA GLN A 36 -7.24 -6.26 20.44
C GLN A 36 -5.82 -6.07 19.91
N SER A 37 -4.82 -6.65 20.56
CA SER A 37 -3.43 -6.58 20.10
C SER A 37 -3.23 -7.25 18.74
N ALA A 38 -3.90 -8.36 18.47
CA ALA A 38 -3.84 -9.04 17.17
C ALA A 38 -4.51 -8.21 16.07
N ILE A 39 -5.63 -7.56 16.38
CA ILE A 39 -6.35 -6.69 15.45
C ILE A 39 -5.48 -5.46 15.13
N ALA A 40 -4.86 -4.86 16.14
CA ALA A 40 -3.97 -3.71 15.94
C ALA A 40 -2.77 -4.06 15.07
N SER A 41 -2.15 -5.22 15.28
CA SER A 41 -1.04 -5.72 14.45
C SER A 41 -1.48 -5.94 13.01
N ALA A 42 -2.66 -6.53 12.80
CA ALA A 42 -3.22 -6.73 11.46
C ALA A 42 -3.50 -5.40 10.76
N ARG A 43 -4.02 -4.41 11.48
CA ARG A 43 -4.24 -3.06 10.91
C ARG A 43 -2.91 -2.43 10.49
N ASN A 44 -1.86 -2.54 11.30
CA ASN A 44 -0.54 -2.03 10.95
C ASN A 44 0.01 -2.71 9.69
N THR A 45 -0.16 -4.01 9.56
CA THR A 45 0.26 -4.76 8.37
C THR A 45 -0.51 -4.31 7.13
N LEU A 46 -1.84 -4.16 7.23
CA LEU A 46 -2.67 -3.66 6.12
C LEU A 46 -2.26 -2.26 5.69
N ASN A 47 -1.99 -1.37 6.64
CA ASN A 47 -1.55 -0.01 6.34
C ASN A 47 -0.18 0.00 5.65
N THR A 48 0.75 -0.84 6.07
CA THR A 48 2.07 -0.99 5.44
C THR A 48 1.94 -1.52 4.02
N GLU A 49 1.11 -2.53 3.80
CA GLU A 49 0.85 -3.09 2.46
C GLU A 49 0.20 -2.05 1.54
N ALA A 50 -0.78 -1.29 2.05
CA ALA A 50 -1.43 -0.22 1.29
C ALA A 50 -0.46 0.90 0.92
N ALA A 51 0.42 1.30 1.84
CA ALA A 51 1.43 2.32 1.58
C ALA A 51 2.45 1.84 0.52
N ALA A 52 2.83 0.56 0.55
CA ALA A 52 3.74 -0.03 -0.44
C ALA A 52 3.15 -0.02 -1.84
N VAL A 53 1.84 -0.24 -1.98
CA VAL A 53 1.13 -0.16 -3.26
C VAL A 53 0.98 1.31 -3.70
N LYS A 54 0.61 2.19 -2.77
CA LYS A 54 0.36 3.60 -3.05
C LYS A 54 1.59 4.31 -3.61
N TYR A 55 2.78 4.12 -3.02
CA TYR A 55 3.97 4.82 -3.51
C TYR A 55 4.35 4.39 -4.93
N ARG A 56 4.14 3.12 -5.28
CA ARG A 56 4.39 2.61 -6.63
C ARG A 56 3.46 3.24 -7.65
N LYS A 57 2.18 3.34 -7.31
CA LYS A 57 1.17 3.98 -8.15
C LYS A 57 1.49 5.46 -8.34
N ASP A 58 1.79 6.17 -7.26
CA ASP A 58 2.09 7.59 -7.30
C ASP A 58 3.34 7.87 -8.15
N ARG A 59 4.39 7.04 -8.01
CA ARG A 59 5.59 7.13 -8.85
C ARG A 59 5.25 6.91 -10.33
N ALA A 60 4.45 5.86 -10.62
CA ALA A 60 4.07 5.55 -12.01
C ALA A 60 3.32 6.71 -12.66
N GLU A 61 2.47 7.41 -11.92
CA GLU A 61 1.73 8.58 -12.40
C GLU A 61 2.63 9.80 -12.62
N ASP A 62 3.65 9.97 -11.78
CA ASP A 62 4.53 11.13 -11.78
C ASP A 62 5.73 11.00 -12.74
N TYR A 63 6.12 9.79 -13.13
CA TYR A 63 7.20 9.60 -14.09
C TYR A 63 6.84 10.21 -15.45
N PRO A 64 7.81 10.84 -16.13
CA PRO A 64 7.61 11.21 -17.53
C PRO A 64 7.26 10.00 -18.39
N SER A 65 6.65 10.21 -19.55
CA SER A 65 6.36 9.12 -20.48
C SER A 65 7.66 8.40 -20.90
N ILE A 66 7.54 7.14 -21.32
CA ILE A 66 8.70 6.36 -21.80
C ILE A 66 9.39 7.09 -22.95
N GLY A 67 8.63 7.68 -23.88
CA GLY A 67 9.18 8.45 -24.99
C GLY A 67 9.99 9.65 -24.50
N ASP A 68 9.45 10.41 -23.55
CA ASP A 68 10.15 11.55 -22.96
C ASP A 68 11.42 11.12 -22.24
N GLN A 69 11.37 10.01 -21.50
CA GLN A 69 12.54 9.47 -20.80
C GLN A 69 13.65 9.05 -21.77
N LEU A 70 13.28 8.41 -22.88
CA LEU A 70 14.23 8.03 -23.92
C LEU A 70 14.88 9.27 -24.58
N ASP A 71 14.11 10.31 -24.84
CA ASP A 71 14.62 11.57 -25.35
C ASP A 71 15.59 12.23 -24.35
N MET A 72 15.23 12.24 -23.06
CA MET A 72 16.12 12.77 -22.02
C MET A 72 17.45 12.02 -21.99
N GLN A 73 17.44 10.69 -22.08
CA GLN A 73 18.64 9.87 -22.10
C GLN A 73 19.51 10.18 -23.33
N TYR A 74 18.88 10.31 -24.49
CA TYR A 74 19.59 10.64 -25.73
C TYR A 74 20.29 11.98 -25.62
N TRP A 75 19.57 13.05 -25.22
CA TRP A 75 20.11 14.38 -25.11
C TRP A 75 21.15 14.52 -23.99
N ASP A 76 20.94 13.79 -22.85
CA ASP A 76 21.90 13.76 -21.76
C ASP A 76 23.24 13.18 -22.22
N LYS A 77 23.21 12.10 -22.98
CA LYS A 77 24.41 11.49 -23.52
C LYS A 77 25.12 12.42 -24.51
N LYS A 78 24.34 13.07 -25.36
CA LYS A 78 24.88 13.98 -26.39
C LYS A 78 25.48 15.25 -25.80
N ASN A 79 24.84 15.82 -24.77
CA ASN A 79 25.19 17.09 -24.16
C ASN A 79 25.95 16.98 -22.83
N GLY A 80 26.13 15.77 -22.31
CA GLY A 80 26.79 15.56 -21.01
C GLY A 80 25.97 16.07 -19.83
N THR A 81 24.64 16.00 -19.91
CA THR A 81 23.73 16.48 -18.87
C THR A 81 23.10 15.31 -18.06
N THR A 82 22.34 15.62 -17.02
CA THR A 82 21.72 14.62 -16.12
C THR A 82 20.22 14.82 -15.95
N THR A 83 19.54 15.36 -16.99
CA THR A 83 18.12 15.72 -16.89
C THR A 83 17.23 14.51 -16.58
N TRP A 84 17.53 13.34 -17.15
CA TRP A 84 16.78 12.12 -16.90
C TRP A 84 16.92 11.64 -15.46
N VAL A 85 18.16 11.54 -14.96
CA VAL A 85 18.42 11.11 -13.58
C VAL A 85 17.76 12.07 -12.59
N ASP A 86 17.85 13.38 -12.84
CA ASP A 86 17.26 14.40 -11.99
C ASP A 86 15.73 14.28 -11.96
N ALA A 87 15.09 14.04 -13.12
CA ALA A 87 13.64 13.85 -13.20
C ALA A 87 13.18 12.61 -12.43
N VAL A 88 13.90 11.50 -12.56
CA VAL A 88 13.60 10.24 -11.84
C VAL A 88 13.82 10.41 -10.34
N ASP A 89 14.91 11.05 -9.93
CA ASP A 89 15.21 11.31 -8.52
C ASP A 89 14.13 12.19 -7.89
N LYS A 90 13.63 13.18 -8.60
CA LYS A 90 12.54 14.05 -8.13
C LYS A 90 11.28 13.24 -7.84
N VAL A 91 10.87 12.36 -8.75
CA VAL A 91 9.70 11.49 -8.55
C VAL A 91 9.87 10.60 -7.33
N LYS A 92 11.06 10.01 -7.16
CA LYS A 92 11.35 9.15 -6.00
C LYS A 92 11.38 9.93 -4.69
N SER A 93 11.87 11.17 -4.71
CA SER A 93 11.87 12.04 -3.53
C SER A 93 10.47 12.51 -3.15
N ASP A 94 9.63 12.82 -4.15
CA ASP A 94 8.25 13.25 -3.93
C ASP A 94 7.35 12.09 -3.47
N ASN A 95 7.70 10.85 -3.82
CA ASN A 95 6.95 9.63 -3.48
C ASN A 95 7.89 8.61 -2.82
N PRO A 96 8.32 8.85 -1.58
CA PRO A 96 9.30 7.99 -0.94
C PRO A 96 8.75 6.60 -0.68
N LYS A 97 9.63 5.62 -0.74
CA LYS A 97 9.32 4.24 -0.37
C LYS A 97 9.05 4.18 1.14
N PRO A 98 7.90 3.60 1.56
CA PRO A 98 7.56 3.50 2.98
C PRO A 98 8.47 2.55 3.76
#